data_a48974b284a0ba8a434532f5e5ce8818
#
_entry.id   a48974b284a0ba8a434532f5e5ce8818
#
_cell.length_a   1.000
_cell.length_b   1.000
_cell.length_c   1.000
_cell.angle_alpha   90.00
_cell.angle_beta   90.00
_cell.angle_gamma   90.00
#
_symmetry.space_group_name_H-M   'P 1'
#
loop_
_entity.id
_entity.type
_entity.pdbx_description
1 polymer ?
#
loop_
_entity_poly.entity_id
_entity_poly.type
_entity_poly.pdbx_seq_one_letter_code
_entity_poly.pdbx_strand_id
1 'polypeptide(L)'
;FYISSTGIPLPQLRNKPELKTIEAYWNRSSSTFFEPAGASGTYKFSGCNKLENLYLYGANITGEWPVFTNPQLKIIDLRYTSITGGGGKTDALPGGYSASTYAIPPNILEDCSELQNFWFISSSVASGSGLGYELFESCSSLRYFNIYCYGKLSGGIPNLSGLGNLQYAYAYWNGLTGTLPSFAGSNSIYGVQLQGNKFTGSIPSYTNLTNLRFLYVHNNELDGTMGEFINCNNLYYFYAHNNRLVGALPDFSGAPNLRYIILFNNNLTGYIGGALSGVLRMNYLDLSNNDFVQSALNQLIDDLYTNYQTSPRGGVTINLKNIRNNGVLVIPSEEQLDKVDQLRNAGWNVKLD
;
A
#
# COMPACT_ATOMS: atom_id res chain seq x y z
N PHE A 1 -7.92 -31.14 -2.52
CA PHE A 1 -7.01 -31.80 -1.57
C PHE A 1 -6.88 -30.93 -0.33
N TYR A 2 -7.14 -31.50 0.86
CA TYR A 2 -7.16 -30.77 2.13
C TYR A 2 -6.26 -31.48 3.17
N ILE A 3 -5.40 -30.69 3.85
CA ILE A 3 -4.62 -31.15 5.02
C ILE A 3 -4.71 -30.07 6.09
N SER A 4 -5.14 -30.41 7.31
CA SER A 4 -5.11 -29.51 8.46
C SER A 4 -4.29 -30.08 9.60
N SER A 5 -3.47 -29.24 10.25
CA SER A 5 -2.80 -29.46 11.56
C SER A 5 -2.14 -30.82 11.81
N THR A 6 -1.98 -31.64 10.81
CA THR A 6 -1.39 -32.96 10.90
C THR A 6 0.12 -32.84 10.68
N GLY A 7 0.96 -33.44 11.52
CA GLY A 7 2.39 -33.50 11.28
C GLY A 7 2.79 -34.33 10.04
N ILE A 8 1.96 -34.44 9.03
CA ILE A 8 2.18 -35.21 7.82
C ILE A 8 2.77 -34.32 6.74
N PRO A 9 3.92 -34.66 6.13
CA PRO A 9 4.46 -33.90 5.00
C PRO A 9 3.46 -33.80 3.84
N LEU A 10 3.44 -32.66 3.15
CA LEU A 10 2.63 -32.51 1.94
C LEU A 10 3.06 -33.54 0.89
N PRO A 11 2.12 -34.35 0.37
CA PRO A 11 2.42 -35.37 -0.63
C PRO A 11 2.83 -34.76 -1.97
N GLN A 12 3.42 -35.59 -2.81
CA GLN A 12 3.64 -35.26 -4.22
C GLN A 12 2.29 -35.21 -4.95
N LEU A 13 1.91 -34.07 -5.47
CA LEU A 13 0.63 -33.85 -6.18
C LEU A 13 0.81 -33.77 -7.69
N ARG A 14 1.94 -34.25 -8.21
CA ARG A 14 2.24 -34.21 -9.66
C ARG A 14 1.20 -34.96 -10.49
N ASN A 15 0.95 -34.46 -11.70
CA ASN A 15 0.10 -35.11 -12.70
C ASN A 15 -1.32 -35.42 -12.18
N LYS A 16 -1.92 -34.47 -11.48
CA LYS A 16 -3.33 -34.52 -11.04
C LYS A 16 -4.13 -33.49 -11.85
N PRO A 17 -4.44 -33.78 -13.14
CA PRO A 17 -5.00 -32.78 -14.05
C PRO A 17 -6.37 -32.24 -13.61
N GLU A 18 -7.13 -33.04 -12.83
CA GLU A 18 -8.44 -32.64 -12.31
C GLU A 18 -8.38 -31.89 -10.95
N LEU A 19 -7.19 -31.72 -10.39
CA LEU A 19 -7.03 -31.08 -9.09
C LEU A 19 -7.26 -29.56 -9.23
N LYS A 20 -8.29 -29.05 -8.56
CA LYS A 20 -8.67 -27.63 -8.60
C LYS A 20 -8.20 -26.83 -7.39
N THR A 21 -8.10 -27.46 -6.24
CA THR A 21 -7.81 -26.81 -4.98
C THR A 21 -6.84 -27.61 -4.13
N ILE A 22 -5.83 -26.94 -3.63
CA ILE A 22 -4.90 -27.44 -2.62
C ILE A 22 -5.06 -26.55 -1.39
N GLU A 23 -5.36 -27.17 -0.24
CA GLU A 23 -5.49 -26.48 1.04
C GLU A 23 -4.61 -27.16 2.10
N ALA A 24 -3.70 -26.42 2.70
CA ALA A 24 -2.90 -26.84 3.84
C ALA A 24 -2.82 -25.73 4.88
N TYR A 25 -3.48 -25.93 6.02
CA TYR A 25 -3.54 -24.95 7.09
C TYR A 25 -2.73 -25.41 8.30
N TRP A 26 -1.86 -24.52 8.83
CA TRP A 26 -1.09 -24.76 10.07
C TRP A 26 -0.38 -26.12 10.14
N ASN A 27 0.11 -26.58 8.99
CA ASN A 27 0.87 -27.84 8.95
C ASN A 27 2.28 -27.60 9.50
N ARG A 28 2.57 -28.16 10.69
CA ARG A 28 3.83 -27.97 11.42
C ARG A 28 4.97 -28.86 10.91
N SER A 29 4.68 -29.89 10.12
CA SER A 29 5.78 -30.69 9.59
C SER A 29 6.52 -29.93 8.51
N SER A 30 7.83 -29.86 8.68
CA SER A 30 8.72 -29.29 7.67
C SER A 30 8.57 -30.08 6.38
N SER A 31 8.12 -29.44 5.33
CA SER A 31 8.13 -30.02 3.99
C SER A 31 8.68 -29.03 2.99
N THR A 32 9.63 -29.46 2.18
CA THR A 32 10.01 -28.74 0.97
C THR A 32 8.90 -28.95 -0.05
N PHE A 33 7.93 -28.03 -0.08
CA PHE A 33 6.87 -28.08 -1.08
C PHE A 33 7.38 -27.63 -2.45
N PHE A 34 8.26 -26.67 -2.41
CA PHE A 34 8.95 -26.13 -3.58
C PHE A 34 10.35 -26.76 -3.61
N GLU A 35 10.53 -27.79 -4.42
CA GLU A 35 11.88 -28.24 -4.73
C GLU A 35 12.49 -27.20 -5.69
N PRO A 36 13.76 -26.82 -5.49
CA PRO A 36 14.46 -26.02 -6.48
C PRO A 36 14.29 -26.67 -7.85
N ALA A 37 14.28 -25.87 -8.90
CA ALA A 37 14.33 -26.37 -10.27
C ALA A 37 15.63 -27.18 -10.43
N GLY A 38 15.61 -28.38 -9.89
CA GLY A 38 16.68 -29.36 -10.12
C GLY A 38 16.73 -29.66 -11.60
N ALA A 39 17.75 -30.36 -12.06
CA ALA A 39 17.98 -30.68 -13.47
C ALA A 39 16.78 -31.27 -14.24
N SER A 40 15.62 -31.46 -13.62
CA SER A 40 14.36 -31.92 -14.22
C SER A 40 13.19 -30.92 -14.16
N GLY A 41 13.34 -29.74 -13.54
CA GLY A 41 12.32 -28.64 -13.56
C GLY A 41 10.90 -29.00 -13.08
N THR A 42 10.74 -30.06 -12.30
CA THR A 42 9.41 -30.58 -11.94
C THR A 42 9.03 -30.23 -10.51
N TYR A 43 8.07 -29.32 -10.35
CA TYR A 43 7.49 -28.93 -9.06
C TYR A 43 6.47 -29.95 -8.55
N LYS A 44 6.19 -29.96 -7.24
CA LYS A 44 5.29 -30.93 -6.59
C LYS A 44 3.86 -30.92 -7.12
N PHE A 45 3.42 -29.85 -7.79
CA PHE A 45 2.10 -29.75 -8.44
C PHE A 45 2.18 -29.53 -9.96
N SER A 46 3.33 -29.84 -10.57
CA SER A 46 3.44 -29.81 -12.04
C SER A 46 2.45 -30.79 -12.66
N GLY A 47 1.80 -30.41 -13.76
CA GLY A 47 0.73 -31.20 -14.38
C GLY A 47 -0.63 -31.14 -13.68
N CYS A 48 -0.81 -30.24 -12.70
CA CYS A 48 -2.11 -29.90 -12.12
C CYS A 48 -2.78 -28.78 -12.95
N ASN A 49 -3.08 -29.04 -14.21
CA ASN A 49 -3.45 -28.01 -15.18
C ASN A 49 -4.79 -27.30 -14.89
N LYS A 50 -5.64 -27.87 -14.04
CA LYS A 50 -6.91 -27.27 -13.61
C LYS A 50 -6.81 -26.63 -12.20
N LEU A 51 -5.60 -26.43 -11.66
CA LEU A 51 -5.45 -25.82 -10.36
C LEU A 51 -5.91 -24.35 -10.39
N GLU A 52 -6.94 -24.06 -9.61
CA GLU A 52 -7.54 -22.73 -9.47
C GLU A 52 -7.14 -22.06 -8.16
N ASN A 53 -6.98 -22.83 -7.07
CA ASN A 53 -6.76 -22.30 -5.73
C ASN A 53 -5.65 -23.00 -4.98
N LEU A 54 -4.72 -22.24 -4.45
CA LEU A 54 -3.60 -22.71 -3.63
C LEU A 54 -3.62 -21.97 -2.28
N TYR A 55 -4.06 -22.67 -1.22
CA TYR A 55 -4.09 -22.16 0.15
C TYR A 55 -3.09 -22.92 1.03
N LEU A 56 -2.01 -22.25 1.43
CA LEU A 56 -0.96 -22.82 2.24
C LEU A 56 -0.72 -22.02 3.54
N TYR A 57 -1.80 -21.48 4.10
CA TYR A 57 -1.79 -20.60 5.25
C TYR A 57 -1.19 -21.27 6.50
N GLY A 58 -0.11 -20.69 7.03
CA GLY A 58 0.59 -21.23 8.22
C GLY A 58 1.24 -22.59 8.00
N ALA A 59 1.33 -23.07 6.77
CA ALA A 59 2.03 -24.31 6.47
C ALA A 59 3.55 -24.07 6.54
N ASN A 60 4.28 -24.98 7.19
CA ASN A 60 5.74 -24.91 7.29
C ASN A 60 6.38 -25.34 5.96
N ILE A 61 6.21 -24.49 4.96
CA ILE A 61 6.76 -24.69 3.62
C ILE A 61 8.03 -23.89 3.51
N THR A 62 9.10 -24.56 3.12
CA THR A 62 10.43 -23.98 2.98
C THR A 62 10.93 -24.14 1.54
N GLY A 63 11.99 -23.41 1.19
CA GLY A 63 12.67 -23.50 -0.08
C GLY A 63 12.34 -22.35 -1.02
N GLU A 64 12.65 -22.57 -2.30
CA GLU A 64 12.52 -21.58 -3.36
C GLU A 64 11.13 -21.58 -4.00
N TRP A 65 10.82 -20.49 -4.71
CA TRP A 65 9.58 -20.35 -5.45
C TRP A 65 9.54 -21.28 -6.68
N PRO A 66 8.40 -21.95 -6.93
CA PRO A 66 8.13 -22.57 -8.23
C PRO A 66 7.78 -21.49 -9.28
N VAL A 67 7.86 -21.83 -10.54
CA VAL A 67 7.15 -21.08 -11.59
C VAL A 67 5.74 -21.63 -11.73
N PHE A 68 4.76 -20.78 -11.57
CA PHE A 68 3.35 -21.14 -11.78
C PHE A 68 3.01 -20.93 -13.25
N THR A 69 2.66 -22.02 -13.95
CA THR A 69 2.28 -22.00 -15.36
C THR A 69 0.79 -22.34 -15.54
N ASN A 70 -0.01 -22.01 -14.55
CA ASN A 70 -1.43 -22.35 -14.52
C ASN A 70 -2.29 -21.13 -14.87
N PRO A 71 -2.75 -20.97 -16.11
CA PRO A 71 -3.53 -19.79 -16.50
C PRO A 71 -4.87 -19.68 -15.74
N GLN A 72 -5.40 -20.79 -15.22
CA GLN A 72 -6.64 -20.83 -14.43
C GLN A 72 -6.44 -20.56 -12.94
N LEU A 73 -5.21 -20.32 -12.48
CA LEU A 73 -4.92 -20.06 -11.07
C LEU A 73 -5.49 -18.71 -10.65
N LYS A 74 -6.40 -18.73 -9.68
CA LYS A 74 -7.14 -17.55 -9.20
C LYS A 74 -6.65 -17.06 -7.85
N ILE A 75 -6.18 -17.98 -7.00
CA ILE A 75 -5.80 -17.67 -5.63
C ILE A 75 -4.47 -18.31 -5.28
N ILE A 76 -3.55 -17.49 -4.76
CA ILE A 76 -2.33 -17.94 -4.09
C ILE A 76 -2.31 -17.33 -2.70
N ASP A 77 -2.46 -18.17 -1.67
CA ASP A 77 -2.36 -17.77 -0.27
C ASP A 77 -1.19 -18.49 0.41
N LEU A 78 -0.11 -17.76 0.60
CA LEU A 78 1.14 -18.23 1.21
C LEU A 78 1.45 -17.45 2.50
N ARG A 79 0.42 -17.04 3.22
CA ARG A 79 0.59 -16.30 4.47
C ARG A 79 1.15 -17.22 5.58
N TYR A 80 2.12 -16.69 6.32
CA TYR A 80 2.78 -17.37 7.43
C TYR A 80 3.49 -18.66 7.04
N THR A 81 4.01 -18.70 5.82
CA THR A 81 4.89 -19.78 5.36
C THR A 81 6.35 -19.48 5.70
N SER A 82 7.20 -20.51 5.59
CA SER A 82 8.64 -20.40 5.81
C SER A 82 9.44 -20.31 4.50
N ILE A 83 8.83 -19.85 3.42
CA ILE A 83 9.50 -19.66 2.14
C ILE A 83 10.59 -18.59 2.30
N THR A 84 11.79 -18.92 1.86
CA THR A 84 12.99 -18.09 2.05
C THR A 84 13.25 -17.11 0.92
N GLY A 85 12.58 -17.27 -0.22
CA GLY A 85 12.84 -16.53 -1.46
C GLY A 85 13.70 -17.32 -2.44
N GLY A 86 14.11 -16.68 -3.52
CA GLY A 86 14.83 -17.33 -4.61
C GLY A 86 13.94 -18.16 -5.54
N GLY A 87 14.54 -18.97 -6.42
CA GLY A 87 13.81 -19.78 -7.39
C GLY A 87 13.36 -18.99 -8.64
N GLY A 88 12.34 -19.47 -9.31
CA GLY A 88 11.91 -18.96 -10.61
C GLY A 88 12.80 -19.45 -11.77
N LYS A 89 12.61 -18.89 -12.95
CA LYS A 89 13.48 -19.17 -14.13
C LYS A 89 14.80 -18.41 -13.97
N THR A 90 15.92 -19.12 -14.04
CA THR A 90 17.25 -18.52 -13.86
C THR A 90 17.82 -17.90 -15.14
N ASP A 91 17.29 -18.27 -16.29
CA ASP A 91 17.92 -18.02 -17.61
C ASP A 91 17.57 -16.65 -18.21
N ALA A 92 16.65 -15.89 -17.61
CA ALA A 92 16.13 -14.66 -18.19
C ALA A 92 15.88 -13.51 -17.20
N LEU A 93 16.65 -13.45 -16.09
CA LEU A 93 16.49 -12.33 -15.17
C LEU A 93 17.11 -11.05 -15.78
N PRO A 94 16.33 -9.96 -15.95
CA PRO A 94 16.85 -8.69 -16.44
C PRO A 94 17.98 -8.17 -15.55
N GLY A 95 19.05 -7.65 -16.13
CA GLY A 95 20.12 -6.96 -15.39
C GLY A 95 21.14 -7.85 -14.68
N GLY A 96 21.17 -9.17 -14.93
CA GLY A 96 22.20 -10.07 -14.38
C GLY A 96 22.04 -10.39 -12.89
N TYR A 97 20.85 -10.23 -12.34
CA TYR A 97 20.55 -10.56 -10.95
C TYR A 97 20.44 -12.09 -10.74
N SER A 98 20.96 -12.56 -9.62
CA SER A 98 20.77 -13.94 -9.17
C SER A 98 19.35 -14.13 -8.62
N ALA A 99 18.73 -15.29 -8.89
CA ALA A 99 17.42 -15.65 -8.32
C ALA A 99 17.39 -15.54 -6.77
N SER A 100 18.54 -15.74 -6.12
CA SER A 100 18.67 -15.61 -4.66
C SER A 100 18.53 -14.18 -4.11
N THR A 101 18.55 -13.15 -4.98
CA THR A 101 18.36 -11.75 -4.56
C THR A 101 16.90 -11.34 -4.41
N TYR A 102 15.97 -12.18 -4.83
CA TYR A 102 14.53 -11.91 -4.76
C TYR A 102 13.84 -12.66 -3.62
N ALA A 103 13.01 -11.95 -2.87
CA ALA A 103 12.03 -12.59 -2.00
C ALA A 103 10.92 -13.25 -2.82
N ILE A 104 10.52 -12.61 -3.94
CA ILE A 104 9.59 -13.11 -4.93
C ILE A 104 10.16 -12.77 -6.31
N PRO A 105 10.62 -13.75 -7.09
CA PRO A 105 11.17 -13.53 -8.42
C PRO A 105 10.15 -12.97 -9.43
N PRO A 106 10.59 -12.24 -10.47
CA PRO A 106 9.69 -11.56 -11.41
C PRO A 106 8.84 -12.51 -12.27
N ASN A 107 9.34 -13.70 -12.56
CA ASN A 107 8.78 -14.61 -13.57
C ASN A 107 8.01 -15.80 -12.99
N ILE A 108 7.66 -15.77 -11.70
CA ILE A 108 6.96 -16.91 -11.08
C ILE A 108 5.47 -16.99 -11.43
N LEU A 109 4.88 -15.89 -11.94
CA LEU A 109 3.47 -15.79 -12.29
C LEU A 109 3.24 -15.51 -13.78
N GLU A 110 4.17 -15.90 -14.66
CA GLU A 110 4.21 -15.55 -16.08
C GLU A 110 2.91 -15.88 -16.85
N ASP A 111 2.25 -16.99 -16.51
CA ASP A 111 1.04 -17.45 -17.20
C ASP A 111 -0.24 -17.31 -16.35
N CYS A 112 -0.19 -16.60 -15.22
CA CYS A 112 -1.30 -16.55 -14.26
C CYS A 112 -2.30 -15.43 -14.58
N SER A 113 -2.86 -15.38 -15.78
CA SER A 113 -3.77 -14.30 -16.24
C SER A 113 -5.09 -14.22 -15.46
N GLU A 114 -5.57 -15.33 -14.92
CA GLU A 114 -6.80 -15.40 -14.10
C GLU A 114 -6.54 -15.11 -12.62
N LEU A 115 -5.29 -14.84 -12.21
CA LEU A 115 -4.96 -14.62 -10.81
C LEU A 115 -5.68 -13.38 -10.27
N GLN A 116 -6.51 -13.58 -9.25
CA GLN A 116 -7.29 -12.52 -8.60
C GLN A 116 -6.71 -12.10 -7.26
N ASN A 117 -6.17 -13.06 -6.50
CA ASN A 117 -5.68 -12.80 -5.15
C ASN A 117 -4.31 -13.41 -4.93
N PHE A 118 -3.38 -12.62 -4.44
CA PHE A 118 -2.03 -13.01 -4.09
C PHE A 118 -1.67 -12.54 -2.69
N TRP A 119 -1.44 -13.49 -1.77
CA TRP A 119 -0.99 -13.21 -0.41
C TRP A 119 0.32 -13.90 -0.11
N PHE A 120 1.30 -13.12 0.28
CA PHE A 120 2.58 -13.61 0.76
C PHE A 120 2.99 -12.91 2.05
N ILE A 121 3.03 -13.67 3.15
CA ILE A 121 3.55 -13.19 4.43
C ILE A 121 4.59 -14.21 4.91
N SER A 122 5.83 -13.77 5.01
CA SER A 122 6.92 -14.63 5.47
C SER A 122 7.97 -13.86 6.26
N SER A 123 8.35 -14.41 7.41
CA SER A 123 9.49 -13.93 8.19
C SER A 123 10.81 -14.61 7.80
N SER A 124 10.79 -15.53 6.87
CA SER A 124 11.94 -16.39 6.52
C SER A 124 12.74 -15.88 5.33
N VAL A 125 12.24 -14.87 4.59
CA VAL A 125 13.00 -14.24 3.50
C VAL A 125 14.29 -13.61 4.02
N ALA A 126 15.34 -13.63 3.22
CA ALA A 126 16.60 -12.98 3.55
C ALA A 126 16.43 -11.45 3.61
N SER A 127 17.13 -10.79 4.54
CA SER A 127 17.14 -9.32 4.61
C SER A 127 17.76 -8.73 3.36
N GLY A 128 17.14 -7.67 2.82
CA GLY A 128 17.58 -7.01 1.60
C GLY A 128 17.11 -7.67 0.31
N SER A 129 16.26 -8.72 0.38
CA SER A 129 15.68 -9.34 -0.82
C SER A 129 14.67 -8.43 -1.50
N GLY A 130 14.67 -8.41 -2.85
CA GLY A 130 13.76 -7.60 -3.66
C GLY A 130 12.46 -8.30 -4.04
N LEU A 131 11.55 -7.52 -4.61
CA LEU A 131 10.41 -8.03 -5.37
C LEU A 131 10.72 -7.92 -6.86
N GLY A 132 10.32 -8.90 -7.66
CA GLY A 132 10.45 -8.82 -9.11
C GLY A 132 9.60 -7.68 -9.66
N TYR A 133 10.19 -6.81 -10.47
CA TYR A 133 9.45 -5.66 -11.03
C TYR A 133 8.28 -6.12 -11.92
N GLU A 134 8.46 -7.19 -12.67
CA GLU A 134 7.46 -7.75 -13.61
C GLU A 134 6.53 -8.80 -12.96
N LEU A 135 6.56 -8.94 -11.63
CA LEU A 135 5.87 -10.01 -10.90
C LEU A 135 4.39 -10.17 -11.30
N PHE A 136 3.68 -9.08 -11.57
CA PHE A 136 2.25 -9.10 -11.89
C PHE A 136 1.94 -8.75 -13.35
N GLU A 137 2.91 -8.70 -14.23
CA GLU A 137 2.73 -8.23 -15.62
C GLU A 137 1.67 -9.05 -16.38
N SER A 138 1.65 -10.36 -16.18
CA SER A 138 0.64 -11.26 -16.80
C SER A 138 -0.67 -11.37 -16.02
N CYS A 139 -0.77 -10.79 -14.83
CA CYS A 139 -1.90 -11.00 -13.91
C CYS A 139 -3.03 -9.98 -14.14
N SER A 140 -3.58 -9.92 -15.35
CA SER A 140 -4.59 -8.91 -15.73
C SER A 140 -5.90 -8.97 -14.91
N SER A 141 -6.19 -10.11 -14.30
CA SER A 141 -7.36 -10.31 -13.41
C SER A 141 -7.10 -9.94 -11.94
N LEU A 142 -5.87 -9.47 -11.61
CA LEU A 142 -5.48 -9.24 -10.21
C LEU A 142 -6.35 -8.17 -9.55
N ARG A 143 -6.94 -8.52 -8.40
CA ARG A 143 -7.81 -7.65 -7.58
C ARG A 143 -7.16 -7.29 -6.26
N TYR A 144 -6.38 -8.19 -5.69
CA TYR A 144 -5.81 -8.02 -4.37
C TYR A 144 -4.41 -8.62 -4.30
N PHE A 145 -3.45 -7.84 -3.84
CA PHE A 145 -2.20 -8.42 -3.36
C PHE A 145 -1.86 -7.90 -1.97
N ASN A 146 -1.24 -8.75 -1.16
CA ASN A 146 -0.68 -8.42 0.14
C ASN A 146 0.67 -9.10 0.32
N ILE A 147 1.71 -8.30 0.45
CA ILE A 147 3.08 -8.75 0.65
C ILE A 147 3.61 -8.13 1.93
N TYR A 148 3.97 -8.98 2.92
CA TYR A 148 4.52 -8.54 4.18
C TYR A 148 5.67 -9.45 4.64
N CYS A 149 6.87 -8.89 4.74
CA CYS A 149 8.08 -9.65 5.09
C CYS A 149 8.86 -9.03 6.26
N TYR A 150 8.17 -8.42 7.21
CA TYR A 150 8.73 -7.96 8.49
C TYR A 150 9.94 -7.02 8.36
N GLY A 151 9.90 -6.09 7.41
CA GLY A 151 10.98 -5.14 7.17
C GLY A 151 12.18 -5.68 6.39
N LYS A 152 12.10 -6.91 5.87
CA LYS A 152 13.24 -7.57 5.22
C LYS A 152 13.37 -7.30 3.73
N LEU A 153 12.33 -6.75 3.09
CA LEU A 153 12.38 -6.45 1.67
C LEU A 153 13.20 -5.18 1.38
N SER A 154 13.73 -5.10 0.18
CA SER A 154 14.38 -3.92 -0.40
C SER A 154 13.97 -3.75 -1.87
N GLY A 155 14.47 -2.70 -2.52
CA GLY A 155 14.10 -2.42 -3.91
C GLY A 155 12.68 -1.89 -4.07
N GLY A 156 12.22 -1.75 -5.31
CA GLY A 156 10.92 -1.17 -5.63
C GLY A 156 9.74 -2.12 -5.43
N ILE A 157 8.56 -1.55 -5.48
CA ILE A 157 7.31 -2.30 -5.60
C ILE A 157 7.17 -2.83 -7.04
N PRO A 158 6.53 -3.99 -7.28
CA PRO A 158 6.26 -4.46 -8.64
C PRO A 158 5.51 -3.43 -9.49
N ASN A 159 5.66 -3.51 -10.81
CA ASN A 159 4.88 -2.68 -11.73
C ASN A 159 3.38 -3.00 -11.59
N LEU A 160 2.59 -1.97 -11.27
CA LEU A 160 1.14 -2.08 -11.08
C LEU A 160 0.35 -1.36 -12.18
N SER A 161 1.05 -0.78 -13.16
CA SER A 161 0.39 -0.08 -14.26
C SER A 161 -0.39 -1.06 -15.14
N GLY A 162 -1.58 -0.65 -15.57
CA GLY A 162 -2.43 -1.49 -16.42
C GLY A 162 -3.24 -2.58 -15.71
N LEU A 163 -3.08 -2.76 -14.39
CA LEU A 163 -3.90 -3.69 -13.60
C LEU A 163 -5.30 -3.09 -13.34
N GLY A 164 -6.13 -3.00 -14.37
CA GLY A 164 -7.44 -2.34 -14.33
C GLY A 164 -8.42 -2.90 -13.30
N ASN A 165 -8.27 -4.16 -12.92
CA ASN A 165 -9.10 -4.84 -11.92
C ASN A 165 -8.57 -4.70 -10.48
N LEU A 166 -7.38 -4.11 -10.28
CA LEU A 166 -6.76 -4.01 -8.96
C LEU A 166 -7.60 -3.15 -8.01
N GLN A 167 -8.01 -3.74 -6.89
CA GLN A 167 -8.81 -3.10 -5.85
C GLN A 167 -7.99 -2.79 -4.59
N TYR A 168 -7.05 -3.64 -4.23
CA TYR A 168 -6.26 -3.51 -3.01
C TYR A 168 -4.78 -3.78 -3.26
N ALA A 169 -3.94 -2.82 -2.93
CA ALA A 169 -2.49 -2.87 -3.04
C ALA A 169 -1.84 -2.73 -1.66
N TYR A 170 -1.41 -3.85 -1.07
CA TYR A 170 -0.84 -3.87 0.28
C TYR A 170 0.59 -4.41 0.27
N ALA A 171 1.53 -3.55 0.63
CA ALA A 171 2.95 -3.90 0.81
C ALA A 171 3.57 -3.09 1.95
N TYR A 172 2.88 -3.05 3.09
CA TYR A 172 3.25 -2.25 4.27
C TYR A 172 4.33 -2.90 5.13
N TRP A 173 5.07 -2.09 5.89
CA TRP A 173 6.10 -2.49 6.86
C TRP A 173 7.12 -3.48 6.31
N ASN A 174 7.67 -3.18 5.13
CA ASN A 174 8.64 -4.03 4.45
C ASN A 174 10.08 -3.46 4.51
N GLY A 175 10.37 -2.40 3.86
CA GLY A 175 11.70 -1.82 3.65
C GLY A 175 11.88 -1.46 2.17
N LEU A 176 10.76 -1.48 1.42
CA LEU A 176 10.73 -1.13 0.02
C LEU A 176 11.18 0.30 -0.22
N THR A 177 11.90 0.52 -1.32
CA THR A 177 12.50 1.79 -1.74
C THR A 177 11.96 2.25 -3.09
N GLY A 178 12.49 3.35 -3.62
CA GLY A 178 12.03 3.92 -4.89
C GLY A 178 10.84 4.85 -4.71
N THR A 179 10.03 5.03 -5.72
CA THR A 179 8.88 5.93 -5.71
C THR A 179 7.56 5.19 -5.54
N LEU A 180 6.52 5.91 -5.09
CA LEU A 180 5.17 5.35 -5.02
C LEU A 180 4.62 5.07 -6.42
N PRO A 181 3.83 3.99 -6.61
CA PRO A 181 3.19 3.70 -7.89
C PRO A 181 2.09 4.71 -8.22
N SER A 182 1.91 5.01 -9.51
CA SER A 182 0.88 5.94 -9.99
C SER A 182 -0.52 5.35 -10.05
N PHE A 183 -0.68 4.03 -10.04
CA PHE A 183 -1.93 3.31 -10.32
C PHE A 183 -2.62 3.71 -11.63
N ALA A 184 -1.86 4.19 -12.61
CA ALA A 184 -2.41 4.53 -13.92
C ALA A 184 -3.12 3.32 -14.55
N GLY A 185 -4.38 3.50 -14.95
CA GLY A 185 -5.21 2.43 -15.48
C GLY A 185 -5.89 1.52 -14.45
N SER A 186 -5.61 1.69 -13.15
CA SER A 186 -6.23 0.89 -12.07
C SER A 186 -7.48 1.58 -11.50
N ASN A 187 -8.49 1.82 -12.35
CA ASN A 187 -9.69 2.56 -11.95
C ASN A 187 -10.55 1.86 -10.88
N SER A 188 -10.29 0.58 -10.65
CA SER A 188 -10.96 -0.21 -9.61
C SER A 188 -10.34 -0.05 -8.22
N ILE A 189 -9.20 0.67 -8.11
CA ILE A 189 -8.46 0.76 -6.83
C ILE A 189 -9.33 1.33 -5.72
N TYR A 190 -9.44 0.58 -4.64
CA TYR A 190 -10.23 0.93 -3.46
C TYR A 190 -9.34 1.28 -2.27
N GLY A 191 -8.23 0.59 -2.11
CA GLY A 191 -7.35 0.80 -0.97
C GLY A 191 -5.88 0.55 -1.23
N VAL A 192 -5.06 1.48 -0.72
CA VAL A 192 -3.61 1.43 -0.84
C VAL A 192 -2.98 1.48 0.55
N GLN A 193 -2.16 0.49 0.88
CA GLN A 193 -1.39 0.43 2.13
C GLN A 193 0.09 0.19 1.82
N LEU A 194 0.87 1.25 1.80
CA LEU A 194 2.30 1.27 1.53
C LEU A 194 3.11 1.91 2.68
N GLN A 195 2.47 2.09 3.85
CA GLN A 195 3.12 2.67 5.03
C GLN A 195 4.25 1.79 5.58
N GLY A 196 5.17 2.42 6.31
CA GLY A 196 6.26 1.71 6.97
C GLY A 196 7.31 1.14 6.01
N ASN A 197 7.61 1.85 4.93
CA ASN A 197 8.64 1.53 3.96
C ASN A 197 9.70 2.65 3.90
N LYS A 198 10.50 2.67 2.85
CA LYS A 198 11.53 3.69 2.55
C LYS A 198 11.27 4.34 1.19
N PHE A 199 10.00 4.52 0.82
CA PHE A 199 9.67 5.22 -0.42
C PHE A 199 10.09 6.68 -0.34
N THR A 200 10.62 7.19 -1.46
CA THR A 200 11.10 8.57 -1.62
C THR A 200 10.34 9.30 -2.72
N GLY A 201 10.63 10.58 -2.91
CA GLY A 201 10.01 11.41 -3.93
C GLY A 201 8.61 11.88 -3.56
N SER A 202 7.82 12.19 -4.57
CA SER A 202 6.48 12.77 -4.44
C SER A 202 5.40 11.70 -4.25
N ILE A 203 4.27 12.10 -3.65
CA ILE A 203 3.02 11.35 -3.80
C ILE A 203 2.49 11.69 -5.20
N PRO A 204 2.29 10.68 -6.09
CA PRO A 204 1.78 10.93 -7.43
C PRO A 204 0.37 11.53 -7.43
N SER A 205 -0.03 12.16 -8.53
CA SER A 205 -1.44 12.53 -8.72
C SER A 205 -2.29 11.27 -8.88
N TYR A 206 -3.34 11.19 -8.08
CA TYR A 206 -4.30 10.09 -8.09
C TYR A 206 -5.66 10.51 -8.65
N THR A 207 -5.63 11.40 -9.65
CA THR A 207 -6.81 11.92 -10.33
C THR A 207 -7.69 10.82 -10.92
N ASN A 208 -9.00 10.96 -10.78
CA ASN A 208 -10.01 10.03 -11.30
C ASN A 208 -10.01 8.62 -10.68
N LEU A 209 -9.32 8.41 -9.57
CA LEU A 209 -9.46 7.18 -8.80
C LEU A 209 -10.75 7.24 -7.96
N THR A 210 -11.89 7.22 -8.64
CA THR A 210 -13.22 7.47 -8.04
C THR A 210 -13.60 6.47 -6.96
N ASN A 211 -13.02 5.26 -6.98
CA ASN A 211 -13.27 4.21 -5.99
C ASN A 211 -12.31 4.27 -4.79
N LEU A 212 -11.22 5.04 -4.88
CA LEU A 212 -10.20 5.10 -3.83
C LEU A 212 -10.81 5.60 -2.52
N ARG A 213 -10.76 4.75 -1.47
CA ARG A 213 -11.31 5.06 -0.16
C ARG A 213 -10.26 5.36 0.89
N PHE A 214 -9.11 4.72 0.83
CA PHE A 214 -8.02 5.00 1.74
C PHE A 214 -6.65 4.90 1.05
N LEU A 215 -5.79 5.84 1.43
CA LEU A 215 -4.40 5.92 1.02
C LEU A 215 -3.52 6.07 2.24
N TYR A 216 -2.75 5.04 2.57
CA TYR A 216 -1.81 5.02 3.70
C TYR A 216 -0.38 4.92 3.19
N VAL A 217 0.34 6.03 3.25
CA VAL A 217 1.74 6.17 2.83
C VAL A 217 2.61 6.80 3.92
N HIS A 218 2.11 6.81 5.16
CA HIS A 218 2.83 7.33 6.32
C HIS A 218 4.03 6.45 6.72
N ASN A 219 4.93 7.00 7.52
CA ASN A 219 6.17 6.33 7.92
C ASN A 219 6.98 5.84 6.71
N ASN A 220 7.30 6.76 5.82
CA ASN A 220 8.18 6.58 4.67
C ASN A 220 9.26 7.69 4.66
N GLU A 221 9.99 7.80 3.55
CA GLU A 221 11.01 8.82 3.34
C GLU A 221 10.62 9.77 2.19
N LEU A 222 9.31 9.95 1.96
CA LEU A 222 8.79 10.83 0.90
C LEU A 222 9.24 12.26 1.14
N ASP A 223 9.95 12.86 0.19
CA ASP A 223 10.59 14.17 0.29
C ASP A 223 10.19 15.15 -0.83
N GLY A 224 9.27 14.73 -1.70
CA GLY A 224 8.72 15.56 -2.76
C GLY A 224 7.40 16.22 -2.34
N THR A 225 6.63 16.67 -3.35
CA THR A 225 5.32 17.27 -3.19
C THR A 225 4.20 16.24 -3.21
N MET A 226 3.01 16.65 -2.83
CA MET A 226 1.80 15.84 -3.00
C MET A 226 1.12 16.20 -4.31
N GLY A 227 0.76 15.17 -5.10
CA GLY A 227 -0.04 15.35 -6.31
C GLY A 227 -1.52 15.58 -6.01
N GLU A 228 -2.31 15.73 -7.05
CA GLU A 228 -3.72 16.10 -6.98
C GLU A 228 -4.62 14.87 -6.73
N PHE A 229 -5.78 15.12 -6.11
CA PHE A 229 -6.83 14.14 -5.80
C PHE A 229 -8.15 14.49 -6.49
N ILE A 230 -8.10 15.07 -7.69
CA ILE A 230 -9.28 15.47 -8.45
C ILE A 230 -10.16 14.24 -8.75
N ASN A 231 -11.47 14.36 -8.50
CA ASN A 231 -12.46 13.28 -8.67
C ASN A 231 -12.23 12.03 -7.80
N CYS A 232 -11.47 12.13 -6.70
CA CYS A 232 -11.38 11.05 -5.71
C CYS A 232 -12.60 11.06 -4.78
N ASN A 233 -13.79 10.94 -5.35
CA ASN A 233 -15.07 11.19 -4.67
C ASN A 233 -15.32 10.30 -3.44
N ASN A 234 -14.73 9.11 -3.39
CA ASN A 234 -14.88 8.16 -2.28
C ASN A 234 -13.73 8.19 -1.27
N LEU A 235 -12.70 9.05 -1.49
CA LEU A 235 -11.58 9.13 -0.56
C LEU A 235 -12.09 9.54 0.83
N TYR A 236 -11.75 8.73 1.83
CA TYR A 236 -12.23 8.89 3.21
C TYR A 236 -11.07 9.05 4.19
N TYR A 237 -9.94 8.35 3.97
CA TYR A 237 -8.74 8.40 4.79
C TYR A 237 -7.51 8.70 3.95
N PHE A 238 -6.80 9.76 4.30
CA PHE A 238 -5.51 10.11 3.71
C PHE A 238 -4.46 10.27 4.81
N TYR A 239 -3.52 9.32 4.91
CA TYR A 239 -2.49 9.29 5.94
C TYR A 239 -1.10 9.30 5.29
N ALA A 240 -0.36 10.42 5.44
CA ALA A 240 0.99 10.60 4.94
C ALA A 240 1.93 11.24 5.99
N HIS A 241 1.58 11.14 7.27
CA HIS A 241 2.42 11.62 8.38
C HIS A 241 3.76 10.87 8.50
N ASN A 242 4.70 11.46 9.22
CA ASN A 242 6.05 10.92 9.40
C ASN A 242 6.73 10.65 8.05
N ASN A 243 6.86 11.72 7.26
CA ASN A 243 7.61 11.79 6.01
C ASN A 243 8.44 13.09 6.00
N ARG A 244 8.94 13.48 4.83
CA ARG A 244 9.67 14.74 4.60
C ARG A 244 9.01 15.56 3.49
N LEU A 245 7.69 15.40 3.31
CA LEU A 245 6.91 16.06 2.26
C LEU A 245 7.02 17.58 2.35
N VAL A 246 7.18 18.22 1.20
CA VAL A 246 7.35 19.67 1.07
C VAL A 246 6.22 20.30 0.25
N GLY A 247 6.20 21.65 0.19
CA GLY A 247 5.24 22.40 -0.62
C GLY A 247 3.90 22.61 0.08
N ALA A 248 2.87 22.84 -0.71
CA ALA A 248 1.53 23.12 -0.21
C ALA A 248 0.68 21.84 -0.02
N LEU A 249 -0.38 21.96 0.80
CA LEU A 249 -1.46 20.98 0.79
C LEU A 249 -2.03 20.85 -0.62
N PRO A 250 -2.30 19.62 -1.12
CA PRO A 250 -2.96 19.42 -2.40
C PRO A 250 -4.43 19.87 -2.34
N ASP A 251 -5.02 20.11 -3.50
CA ASP A 251 -6.44 20.40 -3.61
C ASP A 251 -7.27 19.12 -3.33
N PHE A 252 -8.04 19.16 -2.24
CA PHE A 252 -8.99 18.12 -1.86
C PHE A 252 -10.45 18.51 -2.16
N SER A 253 -10.71 19.63 -2.84
CA SER A 253 -12.08 20.06 -3.18
C SER A 253 -12.86 19.00 -3.97
N GLY A 254 -12.16 18.18 -4.74
CA GLY A 254 -12.70 17.00 -5.45
C GLY A 254 -12.90 15.73 -4.61
N ALA A 255 -12.74 15.80 -3.27
CA ALA A 255 -12.87 14.66 -2.36
C ALA A 255 -13.93 14.90 -1.26
N PRO A 256 -15.23 15.04 -1.60
CA PRO A 256 -16.28 15.48 -0.64
C PRO A 256 -16.54 14.50 0.51
N ASN A 257 -16.11 13.26 0.40
CA ASN A 257 -16.24 12.25 1.44
C ASN A 257 -15.03 12.12 2.36
N LEU A 258 -13.99 12.95 2.17
CA LEU A 258 -12.77 12.92 2.98
C LEU A 258 -13.06 13.34 4.42
N ARG A 259 -12.64 12.51 5.39
CA ARG A 259 -12.91 12.74 6.81
C ARG A 259 -11.66 12.81 7.68
N TYR A 260 -10.62 12.12 7.28
CA TYR A 260 -9.39 12.02 8.05
C TYR A 260 -8.20 12.36 7.18
N ILE A 261 -7.54 13.48 7.49
CA ILE A 261 -6.32 13.96 6.85
C ILE A 261 -5.25 14.01 7.93
N ILE A 262 -4.25 13.13 7.84
CA ILE A 262 -3.18 13.03 8.84
C ILE A 262 -1.83 13.21 8.17
N LEU A 263 -1.22 14.39 8.39
CA LEU A 263 -0.02 14.88 7.71
C LEU A 263 1.04 15.42 8.69
N PHE A 264 0.90 15.16 9.98
CA PHE A 264 1.86 15.64 10.97
C PHE A 264 3.27 15.10 10.74
N ASN A 265 4.29 15.79 11.25
CA ASN A 265 5.69 15.46 11.05
C ASN A 265 6.06 15.37 9.56
N ASN A 266 5.95 16.51 8.87
CA ASN A 266 6.40 16.74 7.50
C ASN A 266 7.05 18.14 7.40
N ASN A 267 7.42 18.56 6.20
CA ASN A 267 8.03 19.88 5.93
C ASN A 267 7.09 20.73 5.05
N LEU A 268 5.78 20.61 5.23
CA LEU A 268 4.80 21.36 4.45
C LEU A 268 4.88 22.86 4.78
N THR A 269 4.94 23.70 3.74
CA THR A 269 5.16 25.14 3.90
C THR A 269 3.97 25.99 3.50
N GLY A 270 3.03 25.44 2.73
CA GLY A 270 1.99 26.22 2.08
C GLY A 270 0.59 25.62 2.17
N TYR A 271 -0.38 26.49 1.93
CA TYR A 271 -1.77 26.17 1.73
C TYR A 271 -2.30 27.01 0.57
N ILE A 272 -3.03 26.39 -0.35
CA ILE A 272 -3.69 27.09 -1.45
C ILE A 272 -5.15 27.29 -1.03
N GLY A 273 -5.63 28.53 -1.05
CA GLY A 273 -7.01 28.85 -0.68
C GLY A 273 -8.01 28.06 -1.51
N GLY A 274 -9.03 27.53 -0.85
CA GLY A 274 -10.02 26.65 -1.46
C GLY A 274 -9.66 25.15 -1.46
N ALA A 275 -8.43 24.79 -1.11
CA ALA A 275 -7.98 23.38 -1.14
C ALA A 275 -8.83 22.42 -0.26
N LEU A 276 -9.51 22.94 0.76
CA LEU A 276 -10.46 22.19 1.59
C LEU A 276 -11.93 22.56 1.34
N SER A 277 -12.25 23.43 0.38
CA SER A 277 -13.60 24.00 0.20
C SER A 277 -14.69 22.96 -0.03
N GLY A 278 -14.36 21.81 -0.62
CA GLY A 278 -15.29 20.67 -0.83
C GLY A 278 -15.34 19.63 0.30
N VAL A 279 -14.47 19.78 1.32
CA VAL A 279 -14.30 18.76 2.37
C VAL A 279 -15.24 19.04 3.56
N LEU A 280 -16.55 19.04 3.31
CA LEU A 280 -17.56 19.41 4.30
C LEU A 280 -17.83 18.36 5.39
N ARG A 281 -17.25 17.17 5.26
CA ARG A 281 -17.47 16.03 6.18
C ARG A 281 -16.24 15.69 7.03
N MET A 282 -15.26 16.58 7.10
CA MET A 282 -14.02 16.36 7.84
C MET A 282 -14.30 16.09 9.33
N ASN A 283 -13.72 15.04 9.88
CA ASN A 283 -13.76 14.71 11.30
C ASN A 283 -12.43 15.05 11.99
N TYR A 284 -11.31 14.87 11.24
CA TYR A 284 -9.98 15.03 11.82
C TYR A 284 -8.98 15.55 10.77
N LEU A 285 -8.31 16.64 11.11
CA LEU A 285 -7.17 17.18 10.38
C LEU A 285 -6.00 17.31 11.34
N ASP A 286 -4.87 16.72 11.01
CA ASP A 286 -3.64 16.89 11.78
C ASP A 286 -2.49 17.33 10.87
N LEU A 287 -2.07 18.58 11.04
CA LEU A 287 -0.96 19.22 10.34
C LEU A 287 0.17 19.60 11.31
N SER A 288 0.12 19.13 12.55
CA SER A 288 1.13 19.48 13.56
C SER A 288 2.55 19.11 13.12
N ASN A 289 3.52 19.83 13.62
CA ASN A 289 4.93 19.67 13.27
C ASN A 289 5.18 19.77 11.75
N ASN A 290 4.78 20.90 11.15
CA ASN A 290 5.05 21.30 9.77
C ASN A 290 5.59 22.73 9.73
N ASP A 291 6.01 23.21 8.55
CA ASP A 291 6.71 24.47 8.36
C ASP A 291 5.85 25.55 7.64
N PHE A 292 4.55 25.59 7.93
CA PHE A 292 3.65 26.54 7.27
C PHE A 292 4.04 28.01 7.53
N VAL A 293 4.02 28.82 6.47
CA VAL A 293 4.10 30.27 6.63
C VAL A 293 2.79 30.84 7.21
N GLN A 294 2.84 31.98 7.91
CA GLN A 294 1.68 32.57 8.58
C GLN A 294 0.49 32.80 7.63
N SER A 295 0.75 33.31 6.42
CA SER A 295 -0.33 33.53 5.43
C SER A 295 -1.04 32.25 5.03
N ALA A 296 -0.30 31.13 4.91
CA ALA A 296 -0.89 29.83 4.60
C ALA A 296 -1.73 29.29 5.77
N LEU A 297 -1.27 29.46 7.01
CA LEU A 297 -2.01 29.07 8.20
C LEU A 297 -3.30 29.89 8.34
N ASN A 298 -3.22 31.19 8.09
CA ASN A 298 -4.38 32.09 8.12
C ASN A 298 -5.42 31.66 7.07
N GLN A 299 -5.00 31.44 5.82
CA GLN A 299 -5.90 30.99 4.76
C GLN A 299 -6.55 29.62 5.04
N LEU A 300 -5.80 28.69 5.64
CA LEU A 300 -6.35 27.41 6.09
C LEU A 300 -7.49 27.60 7.11
N ILE A 301 -7.29 28.50 8.09
CA ILE A 301 -8.30 28.79 9.11
C ILE A 301 -9.54 29.44 8.47
N ASP A 302 -9.35 30.32 7.48
CA ASP A 302 -10.45 30.93 6.73
C ASP A 302 -11.31 29.90 6.02
N ASP A 303 -10.68 28.93 5.35
CA ASP A 303 -11.39 27.86 4.65
C ASP A 303 -12.11 26.90 5.64
N LEU A 304 -11.50 26.58 6.77
CA LEU A 304 -12.14 25.77 7.81
C LEU A 304 -13.36 26.49 8.40
N TYR A 305 -13.26 27.79 8.63
CA TYR A 305 -14.37 28.61 9.11
C TYR A 305 -15.49 28.72 8.05
N THR A 306 -15.14 28.90 6.78
CA THR A 306 -16.10 28.92 5.67
C THR A 306 -16.83 27.58 5.53
N ASN A 307 -16.13 26.46 5.67
CA ASN A 307 -16.72 25.14 5.67
C ASN A 307 -17.73 24.97 6.85
N TYR A 308 -17.38 25.47 8.03
CA TYR A 308 -18.32 25.47 9.18
C TYR A 308 -19.56 26.33 8.87
N GLN A 309 -19.40 27.52 8.29
CA GLN A 309 -20.54 28.39 7.92
C GLN A 309 -21.44 27.72 6.86
N THR A 310 -20.85 26.98 5.92
CA THR A 310 -21.57 26.29 4.84
C THR A 310 -22.29 25.01 5.33
N SER A 311 -21.68 24.29 6.26
CA SER A 311 -22.19 23.04 6.81
C SER A 311 -21.94 22.98 8.33
N PRO A 312 -22.74 23.72 9.15
CA PRO A 312 -22.53 23.80 10.58
C PRO A 312 -22.61 22.43 11.26
N ARG A 313 -21.57 22.07 11.98
CA ARG A 313 -21.50 20.83 12.78
C ARG A 313 -20.42 20.95 13.85
N GLY A 314 -20.58 20.22 14.93
CA GLY A 314 -19.55 20.05 15.96
C GLY A 314 -18.73 18.77 15.79
N GLY A 315 -17.87 18.49 16.77
CA GLY A 315 -17.12 17.25 16.87
C GLY A 315 -15.94 17.10 15.88
N VAL A 316 -15.51 18.19 15.25
CA VAL A 316 -14.31 18.19 14.37
C VAL A 316 -13.07 18.43 15.22
N THR A 317 -12.01 17.67 14.99
CA THR A 317 -10.70 17.93 15.62
C THR A 317 -9.71 18.44 14.57
N ILE A 318 -9.12 19.60 14.88
CA ILE A 318 -8.06 20.22 14.07
C ILE A 318 -6.82 20.36 14.96
N ASN A 319 -5.72 19.74 14.54
CA ASN A 319 -4.44 19.83 15.25
C ASN A 319 -3.42 20.60 14.41
N LEU A 320 -3.09 21.81 14.86
CA LEU A 320 -2.13 22.72 14.23
C LEU A 320 -0.97 23.03 15.19
N LYS A 321 -0.70 22.14 16.15
CA LYS A 321 0.36 22.33 17.13
C LYS A 321 1.73 22.35 16.47
N ASN A 322 2.63 23.16 17.05
CA ASN A 322 4.03 23.21 16.67
C ASN A 322 4.23 23.46 15.15
N ILE A 323 3.40 24.32 14.57
CA ILE A 323 3.61 24.83 13.23
C ILE A 323 4.76 25.85 13.28
N ARG A 324 5.78 25.66 12.48
CA ARG A 324 6.98 26.51 12.47
C ARG A 324 7.30 26.99 11.05
N ASN A 325 7.96 28.14 10.97
CA ASN A 325 8.58 28.62 9.74
C ASN A 325 10.02 28.96 10.04
N ASN A 326 10.96 28.27 9.43
CA ASN A 326 12.40 28.39 9.72
C ASN A 326 12.70 28.25 11.24
N GLY A 327 12.06 27.30 11.91
CA GLY A 327 12.23 27.03 13.32
C GLY A 327 11.48 27.98 14.28
N VAL A 328 10.87 29.04 13.78
CA VAL A 328 10.07 30.00 14.57
C VAL A 328 8.61 29.55 14.60
N LEU A 329 8.01 29.52 15.80
CA LEU A 329 6.58 29.19 15.96
C LEU A 329 5.71 30.18 15.19
N VAL A 330 4.79 29.68 14.39
CA VAL A 330 3.84 30.48 13.61
C VAL A 330 2.51 30.58 14.36
N ILE A 331 2.09 31.82 14.65
CA ILE A 331 0.84 32.12 15.33
C ILE A 331 -0.13 32.71 14.31
N PRO A 332 -1.41 32.27 14.24
CA PRO A 332 -2.42 32.93 13.42
C PRO A 332 -2.58 34.42 13.76
N SER A 333 -3.05 35.23 12.82
CA SER A 333 -3.37 36.62 13.12
C SER A 333 -4.56 36.73 14.09
N GLU A 334 -4.78 37.92 14.68
CA GLU A 334 -5.91 38.16 15.60
C GLU A 334 -7.25 37.80 14.94
N GLU A 335 -7.46 38.18 13.68
CA GLU A 335 -8.68 37.85 12.94
C GLU A 335 -8.91 36.34 12.86
N GLN A 336 -7.87 35.54 12.62
CA GLN A 336 -8.00 34.08 12.55
C GLN A 336 -8.14 33.45 13.91
N LEU A 337 -7.60 34.04 14.97
CA LEU A 337 -7.82 33.59 16.33
C LEU A 337 -9.30 33.75 16.75
N ASP A 338 -9.96 34.86 16.37
CA ASP A 338 -11.39 35.05 16.56
C ASP A 338 -12.23 33.97 15.85
N LYS A 339 -11.86 33.59 14.62
CA LYS A 339 -12.50 32.49 13.88
C LYS A 339 -12.29 31.14 14.57
N VAL A 340 -11.09 30.89 15.07
CA VAL A 340 -10.79 29.68 15.86
C VAL A 340 -11.66 29.61 17.12
N ASP A 341 -11.85 30.71 17.82
CA ASP A 341 -12.68 30.73 19.01
C ASP A 341 -14.17 30.52 18.68
N GLN A 342 -14.65 31.03 17.56
CA GLN A 342 -15.98 30.73 17.04
C GLN A 342 -16.14 29.23 16.72
N LEU A 343 -15.15 28.60 16.08
CA LEU A 343 -15.15 27.15 15.83
C LEU A 343 -15.16 26.35 17.13
N ARG A 344 -14.36 26.76 18.14
CA ARG A 344 -14.35 26.12 19.47
C ARG A 344 -15.69 26.21 20.18
N ASN A 345 -16.34 27.39 20.13
CA ASN A 345 -17.66 27.60 20.67
C ASN A 345 -18.74 26.76 19.96
N ALA A 346 -18.52 26.41 18.70
CA ALA A 346 -19.35 25.51 17.91
C ALA A 346 -19.05 24.01 18.17
N GLY A 347 -18.19 23.70 19.14
CA GLY A 347 -17.84 22.32 19.53
C GLY A 347 -16.73 21.68 18.70
N TRP A 348 -15.91 22.47 18.00
CA TRP A 348 -14.68 21.97 17.38
C TRP A 348 -13.55 21.95 18.40
N ASN A 349 -12.69 20.93 18.30
CA ASN A 349 -11.47 20.84 19.10
C ASN A 349 -10.28 21.36 18.28
N VAL A 350 -10.07 22.67 18.25
CA VAL A 350 -8.95 23.31 17.53
C VAL A 350 -7.78 23.50 18.47
N LYS A 351 -6.66 22.83 18.18
CA LYS A 351 -5.41 22.88 18.97
C LYS A 351 -4.39 23.74 18.20
N LEU A 352 -3.89 24.82 18.85
CA LEU A 352 -2.84 25.74 18.35
C LEU A 352 -1.66 25.56 19.31
N ASP A 353 -1.12 25.02 19.98
CA ASP A 353 -0.09 24.85 21.06
C ASP A 353 -0.60 24.83 22.50
#